data_5bdb5fe99de492546f701ea74e66da95
#
_entry.id   5bdb5fe99de492546f701ea74e66da95
#
_cell.length_a   1.000
_cell.length_b   1.000
_cell.length_c   1.000
_cell.angle_alpha   90.00
_cell.angle_beta   90.00
_cell.angle_gamma   90.00
#
_symmetry.space_group_name_H-M   'P 1'
#
loop_
_entity.id
_entity.type
_entity.pdbx_description
1 polymer ?
#
loop_
_entity_poly.entity_id
_entity_poly.type
_entity_poly.pdbx_seq_one_letter_code
_entity_poly.pdbx_strand_id
1 'polypeptide(L)'
;MMVAYLILSSIWTVASGSVQVMHRKVQSVQAGGNITFSCRSVMKEDVLQVTWQKETDGAEDNIATYSMMNGQKIAKAYVGHVSFARSELQVSSISIHGVTIQDEGCYKCIFNTFLLGAVTGRMCLKVY
;
A
#
# COMPACT_ATOMS: atom_id res chain seq x y z
N MET A 1 19.65 -13.90 31.69
CA MET A 1 18.30 -13.44 32.08
C MET A 1 17.95 -12.13 31.46
N MET A 2 18.77 -11.11 31.60
CA MET A 2 18.49 -9.82 30.94
C MET A 2 18.52 -9.90 29.42
N VAL A 3 19.37 -10.74 28.87
CA VAL A 3 19.47 -10.96 27.42
C VAL A 3 18.17 -11.50 26.84
N ALA A 4 17.46 -12.35 27.58
CA ALA A 4 16.18 -12.91 27.10
C ALA A 4 15.11 -11.84 26.93
N TYR A 5 15.06 -10.85 27.80
CA TYR A 5 14.10 -9.74 27.68
C TYR A 5 14.38 -8.88 26.46
N LEU A 6 15.63 -8.61 26.18
CA LEU A 6 16.00 -7.82 25.02
C LEU A 6 15.63 -8.54 23.72
N ILE A 7 15.83 -9.84 23.68
CA ILE A 7 15.47 -10.66 22.51
C ILE A 7 13.95 -10.61 22.29
N LEU A 8 13.16 -10.74 23.34
CA LEU A 8 11.71 -10.70 23.27
C LEU A 8 11.23 -9.34 22.75
N SER A 9 11.83 -8.25 23.22
CA SER A 9 11.48 -6.91 22.72
C SER A 9 11.75 -6.77 21.24
N SER A 10 12.87 -7.31 20.76
CA SER A 10 13.20 -7.27 19.33
C SER A 10 12.20 -8.07 18.50
N ILE A 11 11.77 -9.22 18.99
CA ILE A 11 10.76 -10.05 18.32
C ILE A 11 9.44 -9.30 18.18
N TRP A 12 9.01 -8.62 19.23
CA TRP A 12 7.80 -7.80 19.20
C TRP A 12 7.87 -6.72 18.13
N THR A 13 9.00 -6.01 18.05
CA THR A 13 9.22 -4.96 17.06
C THR A 13 9.11 -5.50 15.63
N VAL A 14 9.71 -6.67 15.37
CA VAL A 14 9.66 -7.29 14.04
C VAL A 14 8.25 -7.75 13.71
N ALA A 15 7.52 -8.33 14.66
CA ALA A 15 6.19 -8.88 14.44
C ALA A 15 5.16 -7.81 14.08
N SER A 16 5.36 -6.55 14.49
CA SER A 16 4.40 -5.48 14.24
C SER A 16 4.53 -4.84 12.87
N GLY A 17 5.58 -5.16 12.08
CA GLY A 17 5.85 -4.50 10.81
C GLY A 17 5.79 -5.44 9.60
N SER A 18 4.61 -5.97 9.26
CA SER A 18 4.45 -6.86 8.11
C SER A 18 4.56 -6.15 6.77
N VAL A 19 4.14 -4.89 6.70
CA VAL A 19 4.20 -4.08 5.50
C VAL A 19 4.91 -2.77 5.82
N GLN A 20 5.89 -2.45 5.00
CA GLN A 20 6.59 -1.17 5.09
C GLN A 20 6.01 -0.21 4.06
N VAL A 21 5.41 0.86 4.55
CA VAL A 21 5.03 2.00 3.71
C VAL A 21 6.31 2.80 3.46
N MET A 22 6.66 2.97 2.20
CA MET A 22 7.86 3.67 1.83
C MET A 22 7.63 5.18 1.86
N HIS A 23 8.70 5.94 2.10
CA HIS A 23 8.65 7.38 2.28
C HIS A 23 7.85 7.74 3.52
N ARG A 24 6.88 8.63 3.42
CA ARG A 24 6.10 9.10 4.56
C ARG A 24 4.71 8.50 4.55
N LYS A 25 4.18 8.22 5.73
CA LYS A 25 2.79 7.77 5.86
C LYS A 25 1.78 8.88 5.57
N VAL A 26 2.19 10.14 5.67
CA VAL A 26 1.38 11.28 5.26
C VAL A 26 2.20 12.08 4.26
N GLN A 27 1.65 12.27 3.07
CA GLN A 27 2.28 13.04 2.01
C GLN A 27 1.35 14.19 1.61
N SER A 28 1.95 15.26 1.13
CA SER A 28 1.19 16.41 0.64
C SER A 28 1.58 16.69 -0.80
N VAL A 29 0.61 17.06 -1.62
CA VAL A 29 0.84 17.40 -3.02
C VAL A 29 -0.07 18.55 -3.41
N GLN A 30 0.43 19.42 -4.28
CA GLN A 30 -0.37 20.49 -4.83
C GLN A 30 -1.33 19.93 -5.87
N ALA A 31 -2.56 20.44 -5.89
CA ALA A 31 -3.54 20.07 -6.92
C ALA A 31 -2.96 20.26 -8.31
N GLY A 32 -3.18 19.28 -9.18
CA GLY A 32 -2.58 19.22 -10.51
C GLY A 32 -1.25 18.47 -10.57
N GLY A 33 -0.63 18.21 -9.42
CA GLY A 33 0.61 17.47 -9.34
C GLY A 33 0.43 15.96 -9.42
N ASN A 34 1.50 15.23 -9.23
CA ASN A 34 1.51 13.77 -9.23
C ASN A 34 2.07 13.26 -7.91
N ILE A 35 1.60 12.11 -7.47
CA ILE A 35 2.08 11.46 -6.24
C ILE A 35 2.24 9.97 -6.49
N THR A 36 3.23 9.37 -5.84
CA THR A 36 3.46 7.93 -5.90
C THR A 36 3.48 7.37 -4.49
N PHE A 37 2.67 6.35 -4.26
CA PHE A 37 2.68 5.57 -3.04
C PHE A 37 3.40 4.26 -3.28
N SER A 38 4.21 3.84 -2.33
CA SER A 38 4.99 2.60 -2.44
C SER A 38 4.91 1.82 -1.15
N CYS A 39 4.74 0.52 -1.27
CA CYS A 39 4.70 -0.42 -0.16
C CYS A 39 5.57 -1.62 -0.47
N ARG A 40 6.15 -2.16 0.58
CA ARG A 40 6.94 -3.40 0.49
C ARG A 40 6.51 -4.36 1.58
N SER A 41 6.28 -5.62 1.21
CA SER A 41 6.10 -6.67 2.19
C SER A 41 7.44 -7.02 2.79
N VAL A 42 7.58 -6.96 4.11
CA VAL A 42 8.81 -7.36 4.80
C VAL A 42 8.80 -8.85 5.15
N MET A 43 7.68 -9.51 4.94
CA MET A 43 7.56 -10.94 5.14
C MET A 43 8.03 -11.68 3.90
N LYS A 44 8.67 -12.83 4.09
CA LYS A 44 9.10 -13.69 2.98
C LYS A 44 8.03 -14.67 2.57
N GLU A 45 6.79 -14.37 2.91
CA GLU A 45 5.66 -15.22 2.54
C GLU A 45 5.32 -15.05 1.06
N ASP A 46 4.72 -16.09 0.50
CA ASP A 46 4.25 -16.03 -0.87
C ASP A 46 3.10 -15.06 -0.97
N VAL A 47 3.32 -13.95 -1.65
CA VAL A 47 2.29 -12.97 -1.94
C VAL A 47 1.56 -13.42 -3.20
N LEU A 48 0.26 -13.60 -3.10
CA LEU A 48 -0.59 -14.05 -4.20
C LEU A 48 -1.10 -12.87 -5.02
N GLN A 49 -1.40 -11.77 -4.35
CA GLN A 49 -1.99 -10.59 -4.99
C GLN A 49 -1.72 -9.36 -4.15
N VAL A 50 -1.54 -8.23 -4.82
CA VAL A 50 -1.48 -6.92 -4.19
C VAL A 50 -2.71 -6.14 -4.61
N THR A 51 -3.39 -5.53 -3.64
CA THR A 51 -4.58 -4.69 -3.87
C THR A 51 -4.34 -3.32 -3.28
N TRP A 52 -4.66 -2.29 -4.06
CA TRP A 52 -4.69 -0.91 -3.60
C TRP A 52 -6.12 -0.46 -3.43
N GLN A 53 -6.40 0.17 -2.31
CA GLN A 53 -7.74 0.68 -1.98
C GLN A 53 -7.66 2.11 -1.52
N LYS A 54 -8.73 2.86 -1.75
CA LYS A 54 -8.94 4.17 -1.14
C LYS A 54 -10.06 4.04 -0.10
N GLU A 55 -9.82 4.58 1.09
CA GLU A 55 -10.85 4.65 2.12
C GLU A 55 -11.84 5.75 1.74
N THR A 56 -13.11 5.42 1.77
CA THR A 56 -14.21 6.35 1.55
C THR A 56 -15.14 6.28 2.76
N ASP A 57 -16.14 7.16 2.82
CA ASP A 57 -17.06 7.18 3.94
C ASP A 57 -17.81 5.86 4.06
N GLY A 58 -17.45 5.08 5.09
CA GLY A 58 -18.10 3.80 5.38
C GLY A 58 -17.77 2.66 4.45
N ALA A 59 -16.83 2.86 3.50
CA ALA A 59 -16.49 1.83 2.52
C ALA A 59 -15.03 1.95 2.09
N GLU A 60 -14.61 1.00 1.26
CA GLU A 60 -13.28 1.01 0.67
C GLU A 60 -13.43 0.74 -0.82
N ASP A 61 -12.87 1.62 -1.66
CA ASP A 61 -12.88 1.46 -3.11
C ASP A 61 -11.62 0.76 -3.57
N ASN A 62 -11.79 -0.28 -4.36
CA ASN A 62 -10.66 -0.90 -5.03
C ASN A 62 -10.16 -0.01 -6.15
N ILE A 63 -8.87 0.30 -6.13
CA ILE A 63 -8.22 1.13 -7.14
C ILE A 63 -7.53 0.29 -8.18
N ALA A 64 -6.73 -0.66 -7.73
CA ALA A 64 -5.84 -1.43 -8.60
C ALA A 64 -5.46 -2.75 -7.95
N THR A 65 -5.17 -3.74 -8.77
CA THR A 65 -4.70 -5.04 -8.31
C THR A 65 -3.57 -5.52 -9.22
N TYR A 66 -2.69 -6.34 -8.65
CA TYR A 66 -1.66 -7.04 -9.40
C TYR A 66 -1.52 -8.47 -8.90
N SER A 67 -1.54 -9.41 -9.82
CA SER A 67 -1.23 -10.81 -9.53
C SER A 67 -0.48 -11.40 -10.72
N MET A 68 0.21 -12.52 -10.49
CA MET A 68 0.94 -13.18 -11.58
C MET A 68 0.00 -13.69 -12.66
N MET A 69 -1.18 -14.14 -12.28
CA MET A 69 -2.14 -14.70 -13.25
C MET A 69 -2.82 -13.62 -14.09
N ASN A 70 -3.20 -12.53 -13.46
CA ASN A 70 -4.04 -11.52 -14.11
C ASN A 70 -3.29 -10.25 -14.49
N GLY A 71 -2.03 -10.10 -14.05
CA GLY A 71 -1.25 -8.90 -14.31
C GLY A 71 -1.83 -7.69 -13.60
N GLN A 72 -1.57 -6.53 -14.16
CA GLN A 72 -2.05 -5.25 -13.64
C GLN A 72 -3.49 -5.03 -14.05
N LYS A 73 -4.31 -4.61 -13.10
CA LYS A 73 -5.69 -4.19 -13.36
C LYS A 73 -5.94 -2.89 -12.62
N ILE A 74 -6.45 -1.90 -13.34
CA ILE A 74 -6.88 -0.63 -12.77
C ILE A 74 -8.41 -0.62 -12.79
N ALA A 75 -9.03 -0.29 -11.66
CA ALA A 75 -10.48 -0.18 -11.58
C ALA A 75 -10.96 0.89 -12.57
N LYS A 76 -12.12 0.65 -13.19
CA LYS A 76 -12.64 1.46 -14.29
C LYS A 76 -12.67 2.95 -13.96
N ALA A 77 -13.09 3.31 -12.76
CA ALA A 77 -13.19 4.70 -12.34
C ALA A 77 -11.83 5.41 -12.22
N TYR A 78 -10.74 4.66 -12.19
CA TYR A 78 -9.39 5.21 -11.99
C TYR A 78 -8.51 5.10 -13.22
N VAL A 79 -9.01 4.54 -14.32
CA VAL A 79 -8.26 4.43 -15.57
C VAL A 79 -7.92 5.83 -16.09
N GLY A 80 -6.66 6.04 -16.43
CA GLY A 80 -6.15 7.33 -16.87
C GLY A 80 -5.74 8.26 -15.73
N HIS A 81 -6.13 7.95 -14.49
CA HIS A 81 -5.81 8.75 -13.32
C HIS A 81 -4.79 8.06 -12.43
N VAL A 82 -4.83 6.74 -12.36
CA VAL A 82 -3.91 5.91 -11.58
C VAL A 82 -3.21 4.92 -12.49
N SER A 83 -1.93 4.71 -12.24
CA SER A 83 -1.15 3.68 -12.93
C SER A 83 -0.19 3.01 -11.94
N PHE A 84 0.28 1.82 -12.30
CA PHE A 84 1.36 1.19 -11.52
C PHE A 84 2.70 1.81 -11.92
N ALA A 85 3.44 2.29 -10.92
CA ALA A 85 4.84 2.68 -11.10
C ALA A 85 5.76 1.48 -10.92
N ARG A 86 5.35 0.52 -10.07
CA ARG A 86 6.06 -0.73 -9.86
C ARG A 86 5.06 -1.83 -9.51
N SER A 87 5.14 -2.95 -10.20
CA SER A 87 4.25 -4.07 -9.95
C SER A 87 5.05 -5.35 -9.81
N GLU A 88 5.46 -5.60 -8.59
CA GLU A 88 6.04 -6.87 -8.14
C GLU A 88 5.18 -7.37 -6.99
N LEU A 89 5.25 -8.66 -6.70
CA LEU A 89 4.43 -9.22 -5.63
C LEU A 89 4.87 -8.77 -4.24
N GLN A 90 6.15 -8.42 -4.06
CA GLN A 90 6.68 -8.01 -2.77
C GLN A 90 6.89 -6.51 -2.66
N VAL A 91 6.90 -5.80 -3.79
CA VAL A 91 7.03 -4.35 -3.83
C VAL A 91 6.03 -3.82 -4.85
N SER A 92 5.20 -2.89 -4.43
CA SER A 92 4.19 -2.31 -5.30
C SER A 92 4.14 -0.81 -5.14
N SER A 93 3.98 -0.10 -6.24
CA SER A 93 3.83 1.36 -6.23
C SER A 93 2.75 1.75 -7.22
N ILE A 94 1.90 2.68 -6.80
CA ILE A 94 0.93 3.32 -7.70
C ILE A 94 1.21 4.81 -7.75
N SER A 95 0.93 5.40 -8.91
CA SER A 95 1.01 6.84 -9.12
C SER A 95 -0.37 7.40 -9.43
N ILE A 96 -0.68 8.53 -8.82
CA ILE A 96 -1.89 9.29 -9.11
C ILE A 96 -1.46 10.51 -9.91
N HIS A 97 -2.02 10.67 -11.09
CA HIS A 97 -1.67 11.72 -12.02
C HIS A 97 -2.74 12.79 -12.02
N GLY A 98 -2.33 14.08 -12.07
CA GLY A 98 -3.28 15.17 -12.07
C GLY A 98 -4.15 15.19 -10.83
N VAL A 99 -3.52 15.18 -9.67
CA VAL A 99 -4.21 15.08 -8.38
C VAL A 99 -5.22 16.20 -8.21
N THR A 100 -6.40 15.85 -7.72
CA THR A 100 -7.47 16.79 -7.38
C THR A 100 -7.79 16.70 -5.90
N ILE A 101 -8.63 17.61 -5.40
CA ILE A 101 -9.05 17.61 -4.01
C ILE A 101 -9.81 16.34 -3.63
N GLN A 102 -10.46 15.68 -4.60
CA GLN A 102 -11.14 14.42 -4.36
C GLN A 102 -10.17 13.28 -4.07
N ASP A 103 -8.91 13.41 -4.44
CA ASP A 103 -7.89 12.39 -4.15
C ASP A 103 -7.39 12.45 -2.71
N GLU A 104 -7.68 13.54 -1.99
CA GLU A 104 -7.33 13.63 -0.59
C GLU A 104 -8.01 12.53 0.21
N GLY A 105 -7.26 11.93 1.12
CA GLY A 105 -7.77 10.85 1.95
C GLY A 105 -6.70 9.81 2.23
N CYS A 106 -7.13 8.67 2.72
CA CYS A 106 -6.22 7.60 3.10
C CYS A 106 -6.38 6.40 2.18
N TYR A 107 -5.26 5.71 1.98
CA TYR A 107 -5.14 4.62 1.03
C TYR A 107 -4.53 3.42 1.74
N LYS A 108 -4.78 2.24 1.21
CA LYS A 108 -4.22 0.99 1.72
C LYS A 108 -3.55 0.21 0.61
N CYS A 109 -2.39 -0.36 0.91
CA CYS A 109 -1.76 -1.40 0.10
C CYS A 109 -1.94 -2.72 0.85
N ILE A 110 -2.54 -3.69 0.21
CA ILE A 110 -2.90 -4.97 0.81
C ILE A 110 -2.15 -6.08 0.09
N PHE A 111 -1.31 -6.79 0.81
CA PHE A 111 -0.60 -7.95 0.29
C PHE A 111 -1.34 -9.21 0.79
N ASN A 112 -1.98 -9.92 -0.13
CA ASN A 112 -2.66 -11.17 0.19
C ASN A 112 -1.66 -12.31 0.11
N THR A 113 -1.36 -12.91 1.25
CA THR A 113 -0.36 -13.97 1.35
C THR A 113 -1.05 -15.31 1.54
N PHE A 114 -0.34 -16.38 1.16
CA PHE A 114 -0.87 -17.73 1.24
C PHE A 114 -1.13 -18.18 2.68
N LEU A 115 -0.19 -17.93 3.58
CA LEU A 115 -0.28 -18.45 4.95
C LEU A 115 -0.84 -17.45 5.95
N LEU A 116 -0.54 -16.16 5.78
CA LEU A 116 -0.87 -15.14 6.77
C LEU A 116 -2.14 -14.37 6.42
N GLY A 117 -2.72 -14.61 5.24
CA GLY A 117 -3.84 -13.82 4.77
C GLY A 117 -3.39 -12.41 4.36
N ALA A 118 -4.22 -11.43 4.58
CA ALA A 118 -3.96 -10.07 4.18
C ALA A 118 -3.08 -9.33 5.19
N VAL A 119 -2.00 -8.73 4.71
CA VAL A 119 -1.17 -7.81 5.49
C VAL A 119 -1.23 -6.45 4.81
N THR A 120 -1.40 -5.39 5.58
CA THR A 120 -1.81 -4.09 5.05
C THR A 120 -0.92 -2.97 5.54
N GLY A 121 -0.58 -2.06 4.63
CA GLY A 121 0.01 -0.75 4.94
C GLY A 121 -1.00 0.35 4.66
N ARG A 122 -0.92 1.45 5.39
CA ARG A 122 -1.84 2.57 5.25
C ARG A 122 -1.06 3.87 5.13
N MET A 123 -1.48 4.72 4.22
CA MET A 123 -0.90 6.05 4.03
C MET A 123 -2.00 7.05 3.69
N CYS A 124 -1.74 8.33 3.95
CA CYS A 124 -2.73 9.36 3.69
C CYS A 124 -2.14 10.47 2.84
N LEU A 125 -2.99 11.10 2.04
CA LEU A 125 -2.65 12.18 1.12
C LEU A 125 -3.40 13.44 1.50
N LYS A 126 -2.67 14.54 1.57
CA LYS A 126 -3.24 15.89 1.67
C LYS A 126 -3.02 16.62 0.35
N VAL A 127 -4.06 17.29 -0.12
CA VAL A 127 -4.03 18.03 -1.38
C VAL A 127 -4.25 19.51 -1.07
N TYR A 128 -3.41 20.36 -1.64
CA TYR A 128 -3.52 21.81 -1.44
C TYR A 128 -3.41 22.61 -2.72
#